data_d495cbf7e5d3648df6172b69cad2143f
#
_entry.id   d495cbf7e5d3648df6172b69cad2143f
#
_cell.length_a   1.000
_cell.length_b   1.000
_cell.length_c   1.000
_cell.angle_alpha   90.00
_cell.angle_beta   90.00
_cell.angle_gamma   90.00
#
_symmetry.space_group_name_H-M   'P 1'
#
loop_
_entity.id
_entity.type
_entity.pdbx_description
1 polymer ?
#
loop_
_entity_poly.entity_id
_entity_poly.type
_entity_poly.pdbx_seq_one_letter_code
_entity_poly.pdbx_strand_id
1 'polypeptide(L)'
;MMWFRRDLRLGDHPALAAAVRTGEVAPIYIRDHSLATSERRSSYLAASLQALDESLGGNLHVFEGNPVEILKKLSAQYGEIFATEEFTPRAILRDKKLAKAQLTINHVGSPYAVTPGRVRKSDGTPYRVYTPFYKVWCAVGWRAPSELPALPKWISPPPDARKFPKITCEIPASGELVALDRWRDFYKTDLARYDEERNRADLNTTSGLARHLRWGEIHPRTILAELNQTEAHDVFRKEIAWREFYADVLFHEPHTNLDYYKPEFSRMRYNEAGKAFEAWCHGKTGYPFVDAGMRQLNAEGWMHNRLRMVVASFLIKDLHIEWQHGARYFMEKLFDADVASNAHGWQWTAGTGTDASPYYRVFNPIEQGRRFDPEGSYIKKYVPELAHLAASEVHEPWLYLDGLSHGYPERIVDHATERHEALARLAELKPRS
;
A
#
# COMPACT_ATOMS: atom_id res chain seq x y z
N MET A 1 6.52 29.02 0.00
CA MET A 1 6.73 27.84 -0.88
C MET A 1 5.83 26.69 -0.47
N MET A 2 5.43 25.84 -1.42
CA MET A 2 4.72 24.59 -1.18
C MET A 2 5.68 23.40 -1.36
N TRP A 3 5.92 22.65 -0.29
CA TRP A 3 6.77 21.47 -0.33
C TRP A 3 5.91 20.20 -0.48
N PHE A 4 5.82 19.71 -1.73
CA PHE A 4 5.15 18.46 -2.07
C PHE A 4 5.93 17.25 -1.54
N ARG A 5 5.21 16.23 -1.07
CA ARG A 5 5.77 14.99 -0.51
C ARG A 5 5.02 13.76 -1.02
N ARG A 6 4.00 13.29 -0.31
CA ARG A 6 3.09 12.20 -0.70
C ARG A 6 1.71 12.78 -1.06
N ASP A 7 1.70 13.81 -1.84
CA ASP A 7 0.53 14.62 -2.18
C ASP A 7 0.67 15.24 -3.58
N LEU A 8 1.08 14.39 -4.58
CA LEU A 8 1.49 14.80 -5.92
C LEU A 8 0.26 15.12 -6.79
N ARG A 9 -0.48 16.18 -6.42
CA ARG A 9 -1.69 16.65 -7.09
C ARG A 9 -1.94 18.13 -6.81
N LEU A 10 -2.86 18.73 -7.56
CA LEU A 10 -3.37 20.10 -7.33
C LEU A 10 -4.75 20.10 -6.69
N GLY A 11 -5.64 19.19 -7.09
CA GLY A 11 -7.01 19.08 -6.57
C GLY A 11 -7.05 18.56 -5.13
N ASP A 12 -8.05 19.02 -4.36
CA ASP A 12 -8.22 18.69 -2.93
C ASP A 12 -6.90 18.77 -2.13
N HIS A 13 -6.21 19.90 -2.25
CA HIS A 13 -4.88 20.08 -1.63
C HIS A 13 -4.85 21.25 -0.62
N PRO A 14 -5.22 21.03 0.66
CA PRO A 14 -5.31 22.10 1.66
C PRO A 14 -4.02 22.87 1.88
N ALA A 15 -2.85 22.21 1.87
CA ALA A 15 -1.57 22.89 2.05
C ALA A 15 -1.24 23.80 0.86
N LEU A 16 -1.53 23.35 -0.35
CA LEU A 16 -1.38 24.19 -1.54
C LEU A 16 -2.34 25.38 -1.52
N ALA A 17 -3.61 25.14 -1.15
CA ALA A 17 -4.59 26.21 -1.01
C ALA A 17 -4.17 27.25 0.04
N ALA A 18 -3.54 26.82 1.14
CA ALA A 18 -2.99 27.72 2.15
C ALA A 18 -1.81 28.52 1.59
N ALA A 19 -0.87 27.88 0.90
CA ALA A 19 0.27 28.55 0.26
C ALA A 19 -0.18 29.60 -0.78
N VAL A 20 -1.16 29.26 -1.64
CA VAL A 20 -1.69 30.19 -2.68
C VAL A 20 -2.31 31.44 -2.06
N ARG A 21 -2.91 31.37 -0.86
CA ARG A 21 -3.45 32.54 -0.15
C ARG A 21 -2.37 33.53 0.27
N THR A 22 -1.13 33.13 0.39
CA THR A 22 -0.02 34.02 0.80
C THR A 22 0.59 34.79 -0.39
N GLY A 23 0.23 34.46 -1.63
CA GLY A 23 0.71 35.12 -2.84
C GLY A 23 1.34 34.15 -3.85
N GLU A 24 2.48 34.55 -4.43
CA GLU A 24 3.21 33.71 -5.37
C GLU A 24 3.86 32.50 -4.68
N VAL A 25 3.80 31.32 -5.31
CA VAL A 25 4.24 30.07 -4.71
C VAL A 25 5.33 29.41 -5.53
N ALA A 26 6.43 29.03 -4.87
CA ALA A 26 7.41 28.09 -5.43
C ALA A 26 6.94 26.65 -5.07
N PRO A 27 6.49 25.83 -6.04
CA PRO A 27 6.18 24.43 -5.82
C PRO A 27 7.50 23.62 -5.80
N ILE A 28 7.74 22.88 -4.70
CA ILE A 28 9.03 22.26 -4.42
C ILE A 28 8.85 20.77 -4.15
N TYR A 29 9.71 19.94 -4.71
CA TYR A 29 9.91 18.57 -4.34
C TYR A 29 11.38 18.34 -3.99
N ILE A 30 11.64 17.60 -2.90
CA ILE A 30 13.02 17.24 -2.50
C ILE A 30 13.13 15.71 -2.47
N ARG A 31 14.00 15.19 -3.34
CA ARG A 31 14.38 13.77 -3.33
C ARG A 31 15.43 13.53 -2.26
N ASP A 32 15.00 12.97 -1.15
CA ASP A 32 15.88 12.61 -0.03
C ASP A 32 16.61 11.28 -0.33
N HIS A 33 17.92 11.34 -0.53
CA HIS A 33 18.75 10.16 -0.79
C HIS A 33 18.82 9.15 0.38
N SER A 34 18.50 9.59 1.58
CA SER A 34 18.43 8.68 2.72
C SER A 34 17.25 7.70 2.61
N LEU A 35 16.33 7.94 1.65
CA LEU A 35 15.19 7.08 1.38
C LEU A 35 15.57 6.01 0.34
N ALA A 36 15.95 4.82 0.79
CA ALA A 36 16.06 3.68 -0.10
C ALA A 36 14.71 3.42 -0.77
N THR A 37 14.66 3.54 -2.09
CA THR A 37 13.50 3.20 -2.91
C THR A 37 13.90 2.12 -3.90
N SER A 38 12.96 1.21 -4.23
CA SER A 38 13.21 0.28 -5.34
C SER A 38 13.23 1.04 -6.66
N GLU A 39 13.84 0.44 -7.68
CA GLU A 39 13.88 0.98 -9.04
C GLU A 39 12.47 1.30 -9.55
N ARG A 40 11.53 0.38 -9.37
CA ARG A 40 10.12 0.56 -9.77
C ARG A 40 9.49 1.78 -9.13
N ARG A 41 9.64 1.95 -7.82
CA ARG A 41 9.08 3.12 -7.12
C ARG A 41 9.79 4.41 -7.47
N SER A 42 11.08 4.36 -7.73
CA SER A 42 11.84 5.53 -8.21
C SER A 42 11.37 5.96 -9.60
N SER A 43 11.15 5.01 -10.51
CA SER A 43 10.63 5.28 -11.85
C SER A 43 9.18 5.79 -11.82
N TYR A 44 8.32 5.21 -10.97
CA TYR A 44 6.95 5.69 -10.81
C TYR A 44 6.92 7.12 -10.22
N LEU A 45 7.75 7.40 -9.22
CA LEU A 45 7.91 8.75 -8.68
C LEU A 45 8.37 9.73 -9.75
N ALA A 46 9.31 9.33 -10.61
CA ALA A 46 9.78 10.18 -11.71
C ALA A 46 8.63 10.60 -12.62
N ALA A 47 7.80 9.65 -13.04
CA ALA A 47 6.63 9.94 -13.87
C ALA A 47 5.56 10.77 -13.15
N SER A 48 5.30 10.48 -11.85
CA SER A 48 4.37 11.29 -11.06
C SER A 48 4.83 12.73 -10.90
N LEU A 49 6.15 12.96 -10.75
CA LEU A 49 6.71 14.31 -10.70
C LEU A 49 6.65 15.03 -12.05
N GLN A 50 6.82 14.30 -13.16
CA GLN A 50 6.64 14.87 -14.50
C GLN A 50 5.19 15.31 -14.73
N ALA A 51 4.22 14.43 -14.39
CA ALA A 51 2.80 14.75 -14.49
C ALA A 51 2.39 15.94 -13.59
N LEU A 52 2.96 16.03 -12.38
CA LEU A 52 2.75 17.20 -11.51
C LEU A 52 3.39 18.46 -12.12
N ASP A 53 4.57 18.39 -12.68
CA ASP A 53 5.23 19.50 -13.35
C ASP A 53 4.44 20.03 -14.55
N GLU A 54 3.88 19.13 -15.36
CA GLU A 54 2.96 19.47 -16.45
C GLU A 54 1.72 20.22 -15.94
N SER A 55 1.10 19.72 -14.86
CA SER A 55 -0.04 20.37 -14.21
C SER A 55 0.29 21.73 -13.62
N LEU A 56 1.55 21.96 -13.24
CA LEU A 56 2.11 23.22 -12.76
C LEU A 56 2.63 24.13 -13.88
N GLY A 57 2.44 23.76 -15.15
CA GLY A 57 2.94 24.53 -16.31
C GLY A 57 4.47 24.61 -16.37
N GLY A 58 5.19 23.57 -15.92
CA GLY A 58 6.63 23.49 -15.92
C GLY A 58 7.33 24.21 -14.74
N ASN A 59 6.59 24.51 -13.67
CA ASN A 59 7.11 25.30 -12.55
C ASN A 59 7.50 24.48 -11.31
N LEU A 60 7.56 23.15 -11.37
CA LEU A 60 7.99 22.33 -10.23
C LEU A 60 9.52 22.44 -10.02
N HIS A 61 9.93 22.87 -8.83
CA HIS A 61 11.33 22.85 -8.39
C HIS A 61 11.69 21.49 -7.83
N VAL A 62 12.57 20.74 -8.47
CA VAL A 62 13.01 19.42 -8.02
C VAL A 62 14.46 19.47 -7.58
N PHE A 63 14.66 19.25 -6.29
CA PHE A 63 16.00 19.19 -5.67
C PHE A 63 16.32 17.75 -5.23
N GLU A 64 17.61 17.52 -5.00
CA GLU A 64 18.14 16.24 -4.56
C GLU A 64 19.13 16.45 -3.41
N GLY A 65 18.91 15.75 -2.28
CA GLY A 65 19.79 15.84 -1.12
C GLY A 65 19.06 15.88 0.23
N ASN A 66 19.75 16.43 1.23
CA ASN A 66 19.23 16.54 2.59
C ASN A 66 18.12 17.61 2.70
N PRO A 67 16.89 17.26 3.08
CA PRO A 67 15.79 18.21 3.18
C PRO A 67 16.05 19.38 4.16
N VAL A 68 16.80 19.16 5.23
CA VAL A 68 17.10 20.22 6.22
C VAL A 68 17.97 21.31 5.59
N GLU A 69 19.03 20.92 4.89
CA GLU A 69 19.97 21.86 4.24
C GLU A 69 19.29 22.62 3.10
N ILE A 70 18.54 21.88 2.27
CA ILE A 70 17.84 22.48 1.13
C ILE A 70 16.76 23.45 1.60
N LEU A 71 15.90 23.05 2.53
CA LEU A 71 14.82 23.91 3.04
C LEU A 71 15.36 25.12 3.79
N LYS A 72 16.49 25.01 4.50
CA LYS A 72 17.14 26.16 5.16
C LYS A 72 17.57 27.22 4.13
N LYS A 73 18.16 26.79 3.01
CA LYS A 73 18.52 27.70 1.89
C LYS A 73 17.28 28.30 1.25
N LEU A 74 16.27 27.48 0.95
CA LEU A 74 15.08 27.91 0.23
C LEU A 74 14.15 28.79 1.08
N SER A 75 14.07 28.59 2.40
CA SER A 75 13.27 29.43 3.28
C SER A 75 13.78 30.87 3.37
N ALA A 76 15.09 31.07 3.22
CA ALA A 76 15.67 32.40 3.12
C ALA A 76 15.28 33.11 1.81
N GLN A 77 15.03 32.37 0.73
CA GLN A 77 14.68 32.88 -0.58
C GLN A 77 13.16 33.05 -0.80
N TYR A 78 12.38 32.05 -0.38
CA TYR A 78 10.95 31.94 -0.67
C TYR A 78 10.03 32.12 0.55
N GLY A 79 10.59 32.35 1.73
CA GLY A 79 9.83 32.58 2.96
C GLY A 79 9.19 31.32 3.52
N GLU A 80 7.90 31.41 3.89
CA GLU A 80 7.17 30.36 4.60
C GLU A 80 7.10 29.03 3.85
N ILE A 81 7.19 27.92 4.60
CA ILE A 81 7.08 26.55 4.09
C ILE A 81 5.70 26.01 4.43
N PHE A 82 4.94 25.61 3.41
CA PHE A 82 3.69 24.86 3.55
C PHE A 82 3.90 23.40 3.13
N ALA A 83 3.33 22.46 3.86
CA ALA A 83 3.36 21.03 3.51
C ALA A 83 2.16 20.30 4.10
N THR A 84 1.74 19.20 3.45
CA THR A 84 0.80 18.25 4.04
C THR A 84 1.48 17.49 5.17
N GLU A 85 0.84 17.32 6.32
CA GLU A 85 1.39 16.57 7.45
C GLU A 85 1.53 15.08 7.10
N GLU A 86 2.60 14.43 7.56
CA GLU A 86 2.84 12.99 7.36
C GLU A 86 3.05 12.26 8.69
N PHE A 87 2.59 11.00 8.78
CA PHE A 87 2.43 10.26 10.04
C PHE A 87 3.27 8.98 10.11
N THR A 88 4.08 8.67 9.10
CA THR A 88 5.00 7.52 9.19
C THR A 88 6.13 7.82 10.18
N PRO A 89 6.69 6.81 10.87
CA PRO A 89 7.77 7.02 11.85
C PRO A 89 8.93 7.84 11.29
N ARG A 90 9.29 7.58 10.03
CA ARG A 90 10.38 8.29 9.34
C ARG A 90 10.02 9.74 9.03
N ALA A 91 8.79 10.02 8.61
CA ALA A 91 8.34 11.38 8.35
C ALA A 91 8.33 12.21 9.64
N ILE A 92 7.85 11.64 10.75
CA ILE A 92 7.87 12.28 12.06
C ILE A 92 9.32 12.59 12.50
N LEU A 93 10.25 11.65 12.29
CA LEU A 93 11.67 11.89 12.63
C LEU A 93 12.29 12.97 11.74
N ARG A 94 11.96 13.03 10.46
CA ARG A 94 12.40 14.10 9.54
C ARG A 94 11.88 15.46 10.01
N ASP A 95 10.60 15.56 10.32
CA ASP A 95 9.97 16.82 10.72
C ASP A 95 10.50 17.29 12.10
N LYS A 96 10.82 16.37 13.03
CA LYS A 96 11.57 16.69 14.25
C LYS A 96 12.98 17.24 13.99
N LYS A 97 13.70 16.72 12.98
CA LYS A 97 15.02 17.26 12.58
C LYS A 97 14.91 18.68 12.02
N LEU A 98 13.87 18.95 11.23
CA LEU A 98 13.58 20.28 10.69
C LEU A 98 13.29 21.28 11.82
N ALA A 99 12.46 20.91 12.79
CA ALA A 99 12.17 21.74 13.95
C ALA A 99 13.42 22.05 14.79
N LYS A 100 14.30 21.04 15.00
CA LYS A 100 15.61 21.25 15.68
C LYS A 100 16.52 22.21 14.91
N ALA A 101 16.41 22.26 13.58
CA ALA A 101 17.14 23.20 12.73
C ALA A 101 16.45 24.58 12.62
N GLN A 102 15.46 24.87 13.50
CA GLN A 102 14.68 26.11 13.55
C GLN A 102 13.90 26.41 12.26
N LEU A 103 13.54 25.37 11.48
CA LEU A 103 12.68 25.49 10.32
C LEU A 103 11.23 25.26 10.74
N THR A 104 10.41 26.29 10.60
CA THR A 104 8.97 26.22 10.83
C THR A 104 8.27 25.78 9.54
N ILE A 105 7.47 24.70 9.65
CA ILE A 105 6.64 24.22 8.55
C ILE A 105 5.19 24.42 8.94
N ASN A 106 4.45 25.10 8.08
CA ASN A 106 3.00 25.22 8.18
C ASN A 106 2.36 23.91 7.67
N HIS A 107 2.12 22.97 8.59
CA HIS A 107 1.46 21.72 8.26
C HIS A 107 -0.04 21.94 8.09
N VAL A 108 -0.57 21.66 6.90
CA VAL A 108 -1.99 21.84 6.57
C VAL A 108 -2.52 20.62 5.85
N GLY A 109 -3.51 19.97 6.44
CA GLY A 109 -4.11 18.75 5.90
C GLY A 109 -3.30 17.49 6.19
N SER A 110 -3.75 16.39 5.61
CA SER A 110 -3.27 15.04 5.86
C SER A 110 -3.43 14.20 4.58
N PRO A 111 -2.65 13.15 4.32
CA PRO A 111 -2.89 12.21 3.22
C PRO A 111 -4.06 11.24 3.49
N TYR A 112 -4.81 11.46 4.55
CA TYR A 112 -5.95 10.67 5.03
C TYR A 112 -7.19 11.56 5.16
N ALA A 113 -8.37 10.99 5.00
CA ALA A 113 -9.64 11.70 5.21
C ALA A 113 -9.78 12.10 6.69
N VAL A 114 -9.47 11.18 7.59
CA VAL A 114 -9.37 11.43 9.03
C VAL A 114 -7.92 11.23 9.47
N THR A 115 -7.32 12.30 9.95
CA THR A 115 -5.93 12.31 10.40
C THR A 115 -5.66 11.27 11.49
N PRO A 116 -4.58 10.45 11.42
CA PRO A 116 -4.18 9.54 12.48
C PRO A 116 -4.14 10.20 13.86
N GLY A 117 -4.57 9.47 14.89
CA GLY A 117 -4.67 9.96 16.24
C GLY A 117 -5.96 10.73 16.57
N ARG A 118 -6.87 10.95 15.61
CA ARG A 118 -8.17 11.59 15.85
C ARG A 118 -9.30 10.62 16.23
N VAL A 119 -9.20 9.37 15.80
CA VAL A 119 -10.18 8.32 16.10
C VAL A 119 -9.81 7.67 17.43
N ARG A 120 -10.49 8.05 18.50
CA ARG A 120 -10.18 7.60 19.87
C ARG A 120 -11.40 7.08 20.60
N LYS A 121 -11.19 6.18 21.54
CA LYS A 121 -12.20 5.76 22.51
C LYS A 121 -12.52 6.90 23.48
N SER A 122 -13.56 6.73 24.28
CA SER A 122 -13.96 7.70 25.32
C SER A 122 -12.89 7.94 26.38
N ASP A 123 -12.01 6.93 26.63
CA ASP A 123 -10.87 7.02 27.54
C ASP A 123 -9.62 7.65 26.90
N GLY A 124 -9.72 8.12 25.65
CA GLY A 124 -8.62 8.70 24.89
C GLY A 124 -7.65 7.70 24.25
N THR A 125 -7.81 6.39 24.48
CA THR A 125 -6.94 5.36 23.89
C THR A 125 -7.29 5.04 22.44
N PRO A 126 -6.32 4.53 21.62
CA PRO A 126 -6.59 4.16 20.24
C PRO A 126 -7.41 2.88 20.14
N TYR A 127 -8.06 2.68 18.99
CA TYR A 127 -8.71 1.44 18.67
C TYR A 127 -7.70 0.39 18.19
N ARG A 128 -7.91 -0.86 18.64
CA ARG A 128 -7.12 -2.04 18.22
C ARG A 128 -7.92 -3.01 17.36
N VAL A 129 -9.21 -2.74 17.15
CA VAL A 129 -10.13 -3.56 16.36
C VAL A 129 -10.80 -2.66 15.33
N TYR A 130 -10.85 -3.14 14.08
CA TYR A 130 -11.31 -2.36 12.95
C TYR A 130 -12.80 -1.94 13.04
N THR A 131 -13.70 -2.88 13.38
CA THR A 131 -15.14 -2.58 13.37
C THR A 131 -15.55 -1.40 14.26
N PRO A 132 -15.12 -1.31 15.52
CA PRO A 132 -15.40 -0.12 16.35
C PRO A 132 -14.63 1.12 15.87
N PHE A 133 -13.42 0.97 15.31
CA PHE A 133 -12.71 2.08 14.67
C PHE A 133 -13.53 2.67 13.54
N TYR A 134 -14.03 1.85 12.61
CA TYR A 134 -14.82 2.29 11.46
C TYR A 134 -16.05 3.10 11.87
N LYS A 135 -16.79 2.65 12.90
CA LYS A 135 -17.96 3.35 13.41
C LYS A 135 -17.61 4.77 13.88
N VAL A 136 -16.53 4.90 14.65
CA VAL A 136 -16.09 6.21 15.16
C VAL A 136 -15.44 7.04 14.06
N TRP A 137 -14.71 6.43 13.13
CA TRP A 137 -14.15 7.10 11.96
C TRP A 137 -15.25 7.76 11.11
N CYS A 138 -16.37 7.07 10.86
CA CYS A 138 -17.54 7.65 10.21
C CYS A 138 -18.18 8.79 11.02
N ALA A 139 -18.23 8.65 12.35
CA ALA A 139 -18.82 9.66 13.25
C ALA A 139 -17.93 10.93 13.35
N VAL A 140 -16.61 10.79 13.36
CA VAL A 140 -15.65 11.92 13.29
C VAL A 140 -15.83 12.65 11.95
N GLY A 141 -16.08 11.89 10.88
CA GLY A 141 -16.31 12.44 9.55
C GLY A 141 -15.08 13.13 8.97
N TRP A 142 -15.25 13.67 7.79
CA TRP A 142 -14.22 14.38 7.03
C TRP A 142 -14.80 15.60 6.34
N ARG A 143 -13.93 16.54 6.02
CA ARG A 143 -14.31 17.75 5.28
C ARG A 143 -14.55 17.43 3.81
N ALA A 144 -15.35 18.27 3.13
CA ALA A 144 -15.44 18.25 1.67
C ALA A 144 -14.05 18.46 1.02
N PRO A 145 -13.84 17.97 -0.23
CA PRO A 145 -12.66 18.29 -1.00
C PRO A 145 -12.35 19.78 -1.01
N SER A 146 -11.08 20.13 -0.91
CA SER A 146 -10.61 21.52 -0.86
C SER A 146 -10.45 22.06 -2.27
N GLU A 147 -10.94 23.25 -2.53
CA GLU A 147 -10.71 23.99 -3.76
C GLU A 147 -9.57 25.00 -3.63
N LEU A 148 -8.88 25.28 -4.72
CA LEU A 148 -7.92 26.37 -4.76
C LEU A 148 -8.66 27.72 -4.77
N PRO A 149 -8.25 28.67 -3.91
CA PRO A 149 -8.99 29.94 -3.74
C PRO A 149 -8.87 30.90 -4.92
N ALA A 150 -7.86 30.74 -5.77
CA ALA A 150 -7.57 31.54 -6.95
C ALA A 150 -6.69 30.77 -7.93
N LEU A 151 -6.50 31.28 -9.14
CA LEU A 151 -5.48 30.80 -10.07
C LEU A 151 -4.10 31.05 -9.45
N PRO A 152 -3.32 29.99 -9.20
CA PRO A 152 -1.99 30.13 -8.58
C PRO A 152 -1.02 30.93 -9.48
N LYS A 153 -0.23 31.76 -8.87
CA LYS A 153 0.95 32.36 -9.52
C LYS A 153 2.16 31.59 -9.08
N TRP A 154 2.82 30.92 -10.04
CA TRP A 154 3.98 30.10 -9.78
C TRP A 154 5.27 30.88 -9.92
N ILE A 155 6.20 30.67 -9.00
CA ILE A 155 7.58 31.11 -9.14
C ILE A 155 8.31 30.06 -9.96
N SER A 156 8.86 30.46 -11.11
CA SER A 156 9.57 29.54 -12.00
C SER A 156 10.90 29.05 -11.41
N PRO A 157 11.25 27.77 -11.62
CA PRO A 157 12.47 27.20 -11.09
C PRO A 157 13.72 27.72 -11.80
N PRO A 158 14.83 27.98 -11.05
CA PRO A 158 16.11 28.18 -11.68
C PRO A 158 16.61 26.85 -12.32
N PRO A 159 17.55 26.91 -13.29
CA PRO A 159 18.01 25.72 -14.01
C PRO A 159 18.54 24.58 -13.13
N ASP A 160 19.17 24.89 -12.01
CA ASP A 160 19.73 23.94 -11.05
C ASP A 160 18.66 23.26 -10.16
N ALA A 161 17.41 23.72 -10.21
CA ALA A 161 16.25 23.18 -9.50
C ALA A 161 15.35 22.26 -10.36
N ARG A 162 15.92 21.59 -11.37
CA ARG A 162 15.18 20.68 -12.29
C ARG A 162 15.75 19.26 -12.27
N LYS A 163 16.10 18.74 -11.08
CA LYS A 163 16.72 17.42 -10.90
C LYS A 163 15.72 16.28 -10.83
N PHE A 164 14.96 16.09 -11.92
CA PHE A 164 14.01 14.97 -12.01
C PHE A 164 14.73 13.62 -12.00
N PRO A 165 14.23 12.63 -11.24
CA PRO A 165 14.72 11.27 -11.35
C PRO A 165 14.40 10.70 -12.75
N LYS A 166 15.15 9.67 -13.15
CA LYS A 166 14.94 9.00 -14.43
C LYS A 166 13.94 7.86 -14.30
N ILE A 167 13.16 7.61 -15.35
CA ILE A 167 12.38 6.41 -15.53
C ILE A 167 13.32 5.34 -16.12
N THR A 168 13.52 4.23 -15.41
CA THR A 168 14.50 3.19 -15.79
C THR A 168 13.86 1.83 -16.03
N CYS A 169 12.55 1.68 -15.76
CA CYS A 169 11.78 0.47 -16.03
C CYS A 169 10.37 0.81 -16.49
N GLU A 170 9.68 -0.18 -17.02
CA GLU A 170 8.26 -0.07 -17.34
C GLU A 170 7.43 0.23 -16.08
N ILE A 171 6.50 1.16 -16.20
CA ILE A 171 5.65 1.63 -15.12
C ILE A 171 4.20 1.79 -15.59
N PRO A 172 3.21 1.59 -14.71
CA PRO A 172 1.83 1.93 -15.02
C PRO A 172 1.65 3.46 -15.11
N ALA A 173 0.61 3.88 -15.83
CA ALA A 173 0.26 5.30 -15.94
C ALA A 173 0.11 5.97 -14.56
N SER A 174 0.58 7.21 -14.42
CA SER A 174 0.70 7.95 -13.16
C SER A 174 0.18 9.39 -13.31
N GLY A 175 0.02 10.07 -12.17
CA GLY A 175 -0.41 11.46 -12.10
C GLY A 175 -1.90 11.62 -11.74
N GLU A 176 -2.25 12.85 -11.35
CA GLU A 176 -3.59 13.20 -10.86
C GLU A 176 -4.70 12.93 -11.88
N LEU A 177 -4.52 13.33 -13.13
CA LEU A 177 -5.53 13.14 -14.18
C LEU A 177 -5.80 11.65 -14.42
N VAL A 178 -4.75 10.83 -14.47
CA VAL A 178 -4.89 9.37 -14.59
C VAL A 178 -5.63 8.77 -13.40
N ALA A 179 -5.33 9.25 -12.18
CA ALA A 179 -6.01 8.79 -10.97
C ALA A 179 -7.50 9.14 -10.96
N LEU A 180 -7.85 10.36 -11.41
CA LEU A 180 -9.24 10.81 -11.52
C LEU A 180 -10.00 10.06 -12.60
N ASP A 181 -9.40 9.83 -13.75
CA ASP A 181 -10.02 9.06 -14.83
C ASP A 181 -10.24 7.60 -14.41
N ARG A 182 -9.25 6.98 -13.78
CA ARG A 182 -9.39 5.62 -13.22
C ARG A 182 -10.50 5.53 -12.17
N TRP A 183 -10.63 6.56 -11.30
CA TRP A 183 -11.73 6.63 -10.34
C TRP A 183 -13.10 6.71 -11.04
N ARG A 184 -13.23 7.60 -12.02
CA ARG A 184 -14.47 7.78 -12.79
C ARG A 184 -14.88 6.52 -13.55
N ASP A 185 -13.93 5.83 -14.16
CA ASP A 185 -14.17 4.57 -14.85
C ASP A 185 -14.68 3.51 -13.87
N PHE A 186 -13.95 3.28 -12.78
CA PHE A 186 -14.35 2.32 -11.75
C PHE A 186 -15.73 2.65 -11.15
N TYR A 187 -16.00 3.92 -10.86
CA TYR A 187 -17.28 4.37 -10.35
C TYR A 187 -18.45 4.01 -11.29
N LYS A 188 -18.24 4.15 -12.59
CA LYS A 188 -19.28 3.90 -13.61
C LYS A 188 -19.45 2.42 -13.95
N THR A 189 -18.37 1.65 -13.95
CA THR A 189 -18.38 0.28 -14.52
C THR A 189 -18.47 -0.81 -13.44
N ASP A 190 -17.70 -0.70 -12.35
CA ASP A 190 -17.44 -1.83 -11.46
C ASP A 190 -17.87 -1.61 -10.01
N LEU A 191 -17.94 -0.36 -9.56
CA LEU A 191 -18.24 -0.06 -8.15
C LEU A 191 -19.59 -0.64 -7.68
N ALA A 192 -20.59 -0.70 -8.56
CA ALA A 192 -21.92 -1.23 -8.24
C ALA A 192 -21.92 -2.74 -7.90
N ARG A 193 -20.87 -3.47 -8.30
CA ARG A 193 -20.71 -4.92 -8.03
C ARG A 193 -19.50 -5.22 -7.14
N TYR A 194 -18.92 -4.19 -6.55
CA TYR A 194 -17.67 -4.31 -5.80
C TYR A 194 -17.78 -5.23 -4.58
N ASP A 195 -18.89 -5.25 -3.88
CA ASP A 195 -19.18 -6.13 -2.75
C ASP A 195 -19.11 -7.61 -3.14
N GLU A 196 -19.58 -7.97 -4.32
CA GLU A 196 -19.57 -9.34 -4.85
C GLU A 196 -18.21 -9.72 -5.48
N GLU A 197 -17.68 -8.84 -6.33
CA GLU A 197 -16.55 -9.14 -7.22
C GLU A 197 -15.17 -8.83 -6.64
N ARG A 198 -15.06 -8.03 -5.60
CA ARG A 198 -13.78 -7.56 -5.02
C ARG A 198 -12.77 -8.65 -4.65
N ASN A 199 -13.21 -9.88 -4.50
CA ASN A 199 -12.35 -11.01 -4.17
C ASN A 199 -11.99 -11.88 -5.40
N ARG A 200 -12.62 -11.67 -6.54
CA ARG A 200 -12.42 -12.41 -7.79
C ARG A 200 -11.13 -11.97 -8.46
N ALA A 201 -10.08 -12.79 -8.34
CA ALA A 201 -8.77 -12.48 -8.91
C ALA A 201 -8.74 -12.54 -10.44
N ASP A 202 -9.62 -13.35 -11.03
CA ASP A 202 -9.82 -13.54 -12.46
C ASP A 202 -10.54 -12.37 -13.13
N LEU A 203 -11.23 -11.52 -12.34
CA LEU A 203 -11.92 -10.34 -12.83
C LEU A 203 -11.04 -9.09 -12.62
N ASN A 204 -11.06 -8.20 -13.58
CA ASN A 204 -10.36 -6.91 -13.46
C ASN A 204 -11.30 -5.80 -12.97
N THR A 205 -12.05 -6.07 -11.89
CA THR A 205 -13.13 -5.23 -11.34
C THR A 205 -12.73 -4.48 -10.07
N THR A 206 -11.43 -4.38 -9.78
CA THR A 206 -10.94 -3.57 -8.66
C THR A 206 -10.56 -2.15 -9.10
N SER A 207 -10.60 -1.20 -8.17
CA SER A 207 -10.36 0.22 -8.48
C SER A 207 -8.96 0.51 -9.06
N GLY A 208 -7.93 -0.27 -8.72
CA GLY A 208 -6.55 0.01 -9.08
C GLY A 208 -5.97 1.30 -8.48
N LEU A 209 -6.66 1.93 -7.52
CA LEU A 209 -6.30 3.24 -6.95
C LEU A 209 -5.21 3.19 -5.87
N ALA A 210 -4.79 2.01 -5.42
CA ALA A 210 -3.85 1.88 -4.30
C ALA A 210 -2.55 2.67 -4.52
N ARG A 211 -1.96 2.62 -5.73
CA ARG A 211 -0.76 3.40 -6.06
C ARG A 211 -1.00 4.90 -6.06
N HIS A 212 -2.12 5.35 -6.62
CA HIS A 212 -2.48 6.77 -6.66
C HIS A 212 -2.72 7.35 -5.27
N LEU A 213 -3.39 6.60 -4.38
CA LEU A 213 -3.55 6.95 -2.97
C LEU A 213 -2.20 6.95 -2.23
N ARG A 214 -1.29 6.02 -2.57
CA ARG A 214 0.05 5.94 -1.97
C ARG A 214 0.90 7.15 -2.31
N TRP A 215 0.86 7.62 -3.55
CA TRP A 215 1.64 8.77 -4.02
C TRP A 215 0.90 10.11 -3.86
N GLY A 216 -0.37 10.04 -3.45
CA GLY A 216 -1.19 11.22 -3.21
C GLY A 216 -1.62 11.92 -4.50
N GLU A 217 -1.73 11.19 -5.60
CA GLU A 217 -2.25 11.64 -6.89
C GLU A 217 -3.78 11.80 -6.88
N ILE A 218 -4.45 11.17 -5.92
CA ILE A 218 -5.86 11.40 -5.56
C ILE A 218 -5.98 11.39 -4.04
N HIS A 219 -6.87 12.22 -3.50
CA HIS A 219 -7.14 12.24 -2.07
C HIS A 219 -8.33 11.34 -1.71
N PRO A 220 -8.32 10.61 -0.57
CA PRO A 220 -9.46 9.79 -0.17
C PRO A 220 -10.76 10.59 -0.01
N ARG A 221 -10.72 11.88 0.34
CA ARG A 221 -11.92 12.72 0.43
C ARG A 221 -12.60 12.93 -0.92
N THR A 222 -11.85 13.05 -2.01
CA THR A 222 -12.38 13.13 -3.37
C THR A 222 -13.23 11.91 -3.69
N ILE A 223 -12.74 10.72 -3.35
CA ILE A 223 -13.46 9.47 -3.50
C ILE A 223 -14.69 9.42 -2.59
N LEU A 224 -14.50 9.70 -1.30
CA LEU A 224 -15.53 9.59 -0.27
C LEU A 224 -16.71 10.58 -0.50
N ALA A 225 -16.46 11.72 -1.14
CA ALA A 225 -17.48 12.72 -1.46
C ALA A 225 -18.49 12.22 -2.50
N GLU A 226 -18.11 11.28 -3.35
CA GLU A 226 -18.96 10.72 -4.40
C GLU A 226 -19.67 9.41 -3.98
N LEU A 227 -19.25 8.79 -2.86
CA LEU A 227 -19.85 7.56 -2.38
C LEU A 227 -21.24 7.80 -1.76
N ASN A 228 -22.21 7.02 -2.19
CA ASN A 228 -23.57 7.00 -1.63
C ASN A 228 -23.74 5.93 -0.53
N GLN A 229 -24.98 5.55 -0.20
CA GLN A 229 -25.33 4.63 0.89
C GLN A 229 -25.70 3.20 0.41
N THR A 230 -25.31 2.81 -0.82
CA THR A 230 -25.50 1.41 -1.25
C THR A 230 -24.48 0.49 -0.57
N GLU A 231 -24.76 -0.81 -0.57
CA GLU A 231 -23.89 -1.84 0.03
C GLU A 231 -22.49 -1.84 -0.62
N ALA A 232 -22.44 -1.86 -1.94
CA ALA A 232 -21.18 -1.82 -2.68
C ALA A 232 -20.32 -0.58 -2.35
N HIS A 233 -20.96 0.61 -2.28
CA HIS A 233 -20.28 1.84 -1.88
C HIS A 233 -19.81 1.80 -0.41
N ASP A 234 -20.59 1.20 0.50
CA ASP A 234 -20.18 1.04 1.89
C ASP A 234 -19.00 0.05 2.02
N VAL A 235 -19.03 -1.04 1.26
CA VAL A 235 -17.89 -1.98 1.20
C VAL A 235 -16.64 -1.28 0.70
N PHE A 236 -16.74 -0.44 -0.35
CA PHE A 236 -15.59 0.31 -0.85
C PHE A 236 -15.11 1.39 0.15
N ARG A 237 -16.03 2.08 0.83
CA ARG A 237 -15.71 3.03 1.92
C ARG A 237 -14.93 2.34 3.04
N LYS A 238 -15.29 1.10 3.39
CA LYS A 238 -14.55 0.30 4.38
C LYS A 238 -13.10 0.03 3.95
N GLU A 239 -12.81 -0.13 2.66
CA GLU A 239 -11.43 -0.30 2.20
C GLU A 239 -10.59 0.99 2.37
N ILE A 240 -11.18 2.16 2.14
CA ILE A 240 -10.53 3.44 2.47
C ILE A 240 -10.28 3.53 3.97
N ALA A 241 -11.27 3.17 4.79
CA ALA A 241 -11.12 3.17 6.25
C ALA A 241 -10.06 2.16 6.75
N TRP A 242 -9.90 0.98 6.12
CA TRP A 242 -8.82 0.04 6.43
C TRP A 242 -7.43 0.65 6.25
N ARG A 243 -7.22 1.39 5.16
CA ARG A 243 -5.96 2.13 4.94
C ARG A 243 -5.69 3.12 6.08
N GLU A 244 -6.73 3.82 6.54
CA GLU A 244 -6.61 4.82 7.60
C GLU A 244 -6.49 4.18 8.99
N PHE A 245 -7.13 3.04 9.23
CA PHE A 245 -6.96 2.26 10.45
C PHE A 245 -5.51 1.80 10.61
N TYR A 246 -4.90 1.24 9.57
CA TYR A 246 -3.50 0.84 9.64
C TYR A 246 -2.54 2.01 9.82
N ALA A 247 -2.84 3.16 9.23
CA ALA A 247 -2.08 4.39 9.47
C ALA A 247 -2.20 4.88 10.92
N ASP A 248 -3.39 4.78 11.52
CA ASP A 248 -3.64 5.14 12.93
C ASP A 248 -2.91 4.17 13.88
N VAL A 249 -2.94 2.87 13.59
CA VAL A 249 -2.18 1.86 14.36
C VAL A 249 -0.69 2.15 14.30
N LEU A 250 -0.12 2.39 13.12
CA LEU A 250 1.30 2.70 12.97
C LEU A 250 1.69 4.02 13.67
N PHE A 251 0.81 5.00 13.69
CA PHE A 251 1.03 6.27 14.38
C PHE A 251 1.18 6.08 15.89
N HIS A 252 0.34 5.21 16.48
CA HIS A 252 0.37 4.91 17.92
C HIS A 252 1.45 3.90 18.31
N GLU A 253 1.76 2.95 17.43
CA GLU A 253 2.72 1.88 17.66
C GLU A 253 3.80 1.87 16.56
N PRO A 254 4.67 2.90 16.52
CA PRO A 254 5.60 3.11 15.40
C PRO A 254 6.63 2.00 15.19
N HIS A 255 6.90 1.18 16.21
CA HIS A 255 7.82 0.03 16.11
C HIS A 255 7.26 -1.09 15.22
N THR A 256 5.93 -1.17 15.08
CA THR A 256 5.23 -2.26 14.39
C THR A 256 5.44 -2.27 12.86
N ASN A 257 6.13 -1.27 12.31
CA ASN A 257 6.54 -1.31 10.91
C ASN A 257 7.63 -2.34 10.62
N LEU A 258 8.38 -2.76 11.65
CA LEU A 258 9.50 -3.71 11.55
C LEU A 258 9.41 -4.85 12.58
N ASP A 259 8.66 -4.66 13.65
CA ASP A 259 8.58 -5.58 14.78
C ASP A 259 7.13 -6.03 15.03
N TYR A 260 6.94 -7.00 15.88
CA TYR A 260 5.65 -7.59 16.21
C TYR A 260 4.76 -6.62 17.01
N TYR A 261 3.50 -6.49 16.59
CA TYR A 261 2.48 -5.80 17.38
C TYR A 261 2.17 -6.58 18.67
N LYS A 262 2.19 -7.94 18.59
CA LYS A 262 2.10 -8.84 19.73
C LYS A 262 3.46 -9.46 19.99
N PRO A 263 4.24 -8.96 20.97
CA PRO A 263 5.64 -9.33 21.18
C PRO A 263 5.89 -10.83 21.40
N GLU A 264 4.88 -11.56 21.94
CA GLU A 264 4.99 -12.99 22.18
C GLU A 264 5.31 -13.81 20.93
N PHE A 265 4.91 -13.33 19.75
CA PHE A 265 5.18 -14.02 18.49
C PHE A 265 6.65 -13.99 18.06
N SER A 266 7.48 -13.12 18.66
CA SER A 266 8.94 -13.18 18.44
C SER A 266 9.57 -14.48 18.95
N ARG A 267 8.88 -15.21 19.81
CA ARG A 267 9.31 -16.50 20.36
C ARG A 267 8.81 -17.71 19.54
N MET A 268 8.01 -17.47 18.50
CA MET A 268 7.56 -18.55 17.63
C MET A 268 8.77 -19.15 16.90
N ARG A 269 8.75 -20.45 16.74
CA ARG A 269 9.79 -21.15 15.99
C ARG A 269 9.55 -20.96 14.49
N TYR A 270 10.46 -20.22 13.83
CA TYR A 270 10.43 -19.99 12.39
C TYR A 270 11.53 -20.79 11.68
N ASN A 271 11.32 -21.05 10.39
CA ASN A 271 12.32 -21.63 9.51
C ASN A 271 13.19 -20.51 8.92
N GLU A 272 14.42 -20.86 8.53
CA GLU A 272 15.29 -19.95 7.80
C GLU A 272 14.72 -19.62 6.41
N ALA A 273 14.93 -18.39 5.97
CA ALA A 273 14.57 -17.94 4.63
C ALA A 273 15.60 -18.43 3.61
N GLY A 274 15.51 -19.72 3.23
CA GLY A 274 16.37 -20.38 2.27
C GLY A 274 15.66 -20.68 0.94
N LYS A 275 15.90 -21.87 0.37
CA LYS A 275 15.36 -22.29 -0.94
C LYS A 275 13.84 -22.20 -1.04
N ALA A 276 13.10 -22.48 0.05
CA ALA A 276 11.65 -22.36 0.08
C ALA A 276 11.19 -20.89 -0.09
N PHE A 277 11.91 -19.94 0.53
CA PHE A 277 11.67 -18.53 0.33
C PHE A 277 11.97 -18.08 -1.11
N GLU A 278 13.06 -18.56 -1.69
CA GLU A 278 13.39 -18.29 -3.10
C GLU A 278 12.32 -18.83 -4.04
N ALA A 279 11.86 -20.07 -3.82
CA ALA A 279 10.77 -20.66 -4.59
C ALA A 279 9.48 -19.81 -4.50
N TRP A 280 9.12 -19.36 -3.30
CA TRP A 280 8.00 -18.46 -3.08
C TRP A 280 8.21 -17.11 -3.81
N CYS A 281 9.36 -16.48 -3.69
CA CYS A 281 9.68 -15.23 -4.38
C CYS A 281 9.50 -15.33 -5.91
N HIS A 282 9.86 -16.48 -6.49
CA HIS A 282 9.81 -16.70 -7.93
C HIS A 282 8.49 -17.30 -8.44
N GLY A 283 7.52 -17.58 -7.55
CA GLY A 283 6.27 -18.26 -7.93
C GLY A 283 6.52 -19.66 -8.46
N LYS A 284 7.27 -20.46 -7.71
CA LYS A 284 7.68 -21.86 -7.99
C LYS A 284 7.44 -22.77 -6.79
N THR A 285 6.35 -22.56 -6.08
CA THR A 285 6.00 -23.33 -4.88
C THR A 285 5.32 -24.66 -5.19
N GLY A 286 4.83 -24.83 -6.43
CA GLY A 286 3.97 -25.94 -6.83
C GLY A 286 2.51 -25.75 -6.39
N TYR A 287 2.13 -24.59 -5.90
CA TYR A 287 0.75 -24.20 -5.60
C TYR A 287 0.28 -23.13 -6.59
N PRO A 288 -0.53 -23.48 -7.60
CA PRO A 288 -0.80 -22.62 -8.76
C PRO A 288 -1.32 -21.23 -8.42
N PHE A 289 -2.24 -21.11 -7.44
CA PHE A 289 -2.80 -19.83 -7.05
C PHE A 289 -1.80 -18.93 -6.30
N VAL A 290 -0.90 -19.54 -5.51
CA VAL A 290 0.22 -18.82 -4.86
C VAL A 290 1.21 -18.35 -5.92
N ASP A 291 1.61 -19.25 -6.81
CA ASP A 291 2.60 -18.98 -7.85
C ASP A 291 2.12 -17.90 -8.83
N ALA A 292 0.85 -17.97 -9.23
CA ALA A 292 0.22 -16.93 -10.06
C ALA A 292 0.29 -15.55 -9.39
N GLY A 293 -0.01 -15.46 -8.08
CA GLY A 293 0.08 -14.23 -7.32
C GLY A 293 1.49 -13.66 -7.29
N MET A 294 2.50 -14.49 -7.01
CA MET A 294 3.90 -14.05 -6.96
C MET A 294 4.44 -13.66 -8.33
N ARG A 295 4.05 -14.37 -9.39
CA ARG A 295 4.41 -14.02 -10.77
C ARG A 295 3.75 -12.72 -11.22
N GLN A 296 2.48 -12.47 -10.86
CA GLN A 296 1.85 -11.17 -11.09
C GLN A 296 2.63 -10.04 -10.41
N LEU A 297 2.99 -10.21 -9.13
CA LEU A 297 3.80 -9.22 -8.40
C LEU A 297 5.12 -8.91 -9.12
N ASN A 298 5.81 -9.96 -9.57
CA ASN A 298 7.10 -9.81 -10.24
C ASN A 298 6.97 -9.16 -11.62
N ALA A 299 5.93 -9.48 -12.37
CA ALA A 299 5.70 -8.91 -13.69
C ALA A 299 5.17 -7.48 -13.62
N GLU A 300 4.10 -7.25 -12.86
CA GLU A 300 3.31 -6.02 -12.90
C GLU A 300 3.65 -5.02 -11.77
N GLY A 301 4.42 -5.42 -10.74
CA GLY A 301 4.63 -4.57 -9.56
C GLY A 301 3.34 -4.29 -8.78
N TRP A 302 2.34 -5.14 -8.98
CA TRP A 302 1.04 -5.10 -8.33
C TRP A 302 0.55 -6.54 -8.09
N MET A 303 -0.33 -6.71 -7.13
CA MET A 303 -0.99 -7.97 -6.85
C MET A 303 -2.39 -7.71 -6.31
N HIS A 304 -3.37 -8.48 -6.77
CA HIS A 304 -4.74 -8.43 -6.26
C HIS A 304 -4.77 -8.68 -4.74
N ASN A 305 -5.60 -7.93 -3.97
CA ASN A 305 -5.59 -8.01 -2.50
C ASN A 305 -5.82 -9.44 -1.97
N ARG A 306 -6.71 -10.21 -2.59
CA ARG A 306 -6.95 -11.61 -2.19
C ARG A 306 -5.67 -12.44 -2.26
N LEU A 307 -4.89 -12.25 -3.31
CA LEU A 307 -3.61 -12.95 -3.48
C LEU A 307 -2.58 -12.52 -2.45
N ARG A 308 -2.53 -11.22 -2.10
CA ARG A 308 -1.61 -10.73 -1.02
C ARG A 308 -1.85 -11.49 0.28
N MET A 309 -3.12 -11.75 0.63
CA MET A 309 -3.47 -12.52 1.83
C MET A 309 -3.08 -14.01 1.70
N VAL A 310 -3.33 -14.63 0.55
CA VAL A 310 -3.05 -16.05 0.32
C VAL A 310 -1.54 -16.33 0.31
N VAL A 311 -0.77 -15.55 -0.47
CA VAL A 311 0.68 -15.74 -0.57
C VAL A 311 1.39 -15.42 0.75
N ALA A 312 0.88 -14.44 1.53
CA ALA A 312 1.42 -14.13 2.86
C ALA A 312 1.09 -15.25 3.86
N SER A 313 -0.14 -15.78 3.83
CA SER A 313 -0.49 -16.95 4.66
C SER A 313 0.38 -18.15 4.34
N PHE A 314 0.62 -18.43 3.06
CA PHE A 314 1.46 -19.54 2.62
C PHE A 314 2.91 -19.38 3.13
N LEU A 315 3.52 -18.20 2.96
CA LEU A 315 4.86 -17.94 3.46
C LEU A 315 4.98 -18.19 4.98
N ILE A 316 4.02 -17.68 5.75
CA ILE A 316 4.11 -17.70 7.21
C ILE A 316 3.70 -19.04 7.80
N LYS A 317 2.70 -19.72 7.22
CA LYS A 317 1.98 -20.85 7.85
C LYS A 317 2.19 -22.17 7.15
N ASP A 318 2.65 -22.16 5.90
CA ASP A 318 3.03 -23.38 5.18
C ASP A 318 4.56 -23.49 5.07
N LEU A 319 5.28 -22.38 4.88
CA LEU A 319 6.74 -22.38 4.88
C LEU A 319 7.36 -22.00 6.24
N HIS A 320 6.54 -21.50 7.16
CA HIS A 320 6.94 -21.07 8.52
C HIS A 320 8.06 -20.04 8.53
N ILE A 321 8.07 -19.13 7.56
CA ILE A 321 9.06 -18.05 7.45
C ILE A 321 8.47 -16.78 8.04
N GLU A 322 9.30 -16.01 8.78
CA GLU A 322 8.88 -14.76 9.41
C GLU A 322 8.29 -13.77 8.41
N TRP A 323 7.20 -13.10 8.81
CA TRP A 323 6.47 -12.16 7.98
C TRP A 323 7.34 -11.00 7.44
N GLN A 324 8.37 -10.60 8.17
CA GLN A 324 9.26 -9.50 7.77
C GLN A 324 10.00 -9.78 6.45
N HIS A 325 10.31 -11.04 6.15
CA HIS A 325 10.92 -11.42 4.87
C HIS A 325 9.99 -11.10 3.70
N GLY A 326 8.74 -11.54 3.77
CA GLY A 326 7.74 -11.27 2.75
C GLY A 326 7.37 -9.78 2.67
N ALA A 327 7.26 -9.09 3.81
CA ALA A 327 6.97 -7.66 3.86
C ALA A 327 8.07 -6.83 3.17
N ARG A 328 9.36 -7.18 3.36
CA ARG A 328 10.48 -6.53 2.65
C ARG A 328 10.40 -6.78 1.15
N TYR A 329 10.11 -8.01 0.73
CA TYR A 329 9.95 -8.35 -0.68
C TYR A 329 8.80 -7.56 -1.33
N PHE A 330 7.66 -7.43 -0.66
CA PHE A 330 6.54 -6.60 -1.13
C PHE A 330 6.94 -5.12 -1.21
N MET A 331 7.64 -4.59 -0.20
CA MET A 331 8.14 -3.21 -0.23
C MET A 331 9.13 -2.97 -1.37
N GLU A 332 9.83 -3.98 -1.85
CA GLU A 332 10.72 -3.89 -3.01
C GLU A 332 9.95 -3.88 -4.33
N LYS A 333 8.99 -4.81 -4.49
CA LYS A 333 8.33 -5.08 -5.78
C LYS A 333 7.12 -4.17 -6.07
N LEU A 334 6.34 -3.78 -5.06
CA LEU A 334 5.08 -3.07 -5.25
C LEU A 334 5.26 -1.58 -5.57
N PHE A 335 4.52 -1.08 -6.58
CA PHE A 335 4.38 0.36 -6.85
C PHE A 335 3.57 1.08 -5.77
N ASP A 336 2.59 0.39 -5.18
CA ASP A 336 1.71 0.90 -4.13
C ASP A 336 2.22 0.66 -2.70
N ALA A 337 3.48 0.25 -2.54
CA ALA A 337 4.06 -0.07 -1.24
C ALA A 337 3.92 1.07 -0.23
N ASP A 338 2.99 0.90 0.69
CA ASP A 338 2.74 1.79 1.83
C ASP A 338 3.16 1.11 3.13
N VAL A 339 3.92 1.82 3.97
CA VAL A 339 4.52 1.22 5.17
C VAL A 339 3.46 0.70 6.15
N ALA A 340 2.40 1.48 6.39
CA ALA A 340 1.36 1.09 7.33
C ALA A 340 0.54 -0.09 6.80
N SER A 341 0.05 0.01 5.57
CA SER A 341 -0.76 -1.05 4.96
C SER A 341 0.03 -2.34 4.76
N ASN A 342 1.30 -2.25 4.38
CA ASN A 342 2.15 -3.42 4.20
C ASN A 342 2.43 -4.12 5.54
N ALA A 343 2.96 -3.41 6.53
CA ALA A 343 3.33 -4.01 7.82
C ALA A 343 2.11 -4.63 8.52
N HIS A 344 0.98 -3.89 8.57
CA HIS A 344 -0.20 -4.39 9.28
C HIS A 344 -1.00 -5.40 8.48
N GLY A 345 -1.00 -5.36 7.15
CA GLY A 345 -1.57 -6.42 6.31
C GLY A 345 -0.84 -7.76 6.49
N TRP A 346 0.49 -7.73 6.53
CA TRP A 346 1.32 -8.90 6.83
C TRP A 346 1.07 -9.43 8.23
N GLN A 347 1.06 -8.56 9.24
CA GLN A 347 0.80 -8.96 10.63
C GLN A 347 -0.63 -9.43 10.85
N TRP A 348 -1.62 -8.87 10.15
CA TRP A 348 -2.99 -9.38 10.16
C TRP A 348 -3.04 -10.84 9.67
N THR A 349 -2.40 -11.12 8.54
CA THR A 349 -2.31 -12.49 7.99
C THR A 349 -1.53 -13.41 8.92
N ALA A 350 -0.44 -12.93 9.51
CA ALA A 350 0.36 -13.70 10.47
C ALA A 350 -0.38 -14.03 11.78
N GLY A 351 -1.43 -13.26 12.12
CA GLY A 351 -2.11 -13.35 13.42
C GLY A 351 -1.41 -12.60 14.55
N THR A 352 -0.36 -11.87 14.21
CA THR A 352 0.49 -11.12 15.15
C THR A 352 0.05 -9.67 15.33
N GLY A 353 -0.87 -9.18 14.46
CA GLY A 353 -1.29 -7.79 14.40
C GLY A 353 -2.56 -7.47 15.20
N THR A 354 -3.09 -6.28 14.91
CA THR A 354 -4.40 -5.83 15.37
C THR A 354 -5.52 -6.57 14.66
N ASP A 355 -6.72 -6.49 15.22
CA ASP A 355 -7.94 -7.08 14.64
C ASP A 355 -7.79 -8.58 14.31
N ALA A 356 -6.97 -9.26 15.10
CA ALA A 356 -6.72 -10.67 14.88
C ALA A 356 -8.05 -11.44 14.96
N SER A 357 -8.30 -12.26 13.95
CA SER A 357 -9.36 -13.25 13.99
C SER A 357 -9.26 -14.04 15.31
N PRO A 358 -10.38 -14.38 15.96
CA PRO A 358 -10.34 -15.23 17.16
C PRO A 358 -9.68 -16.58 16.91
N TYR A 359 -9.53 -16.95 15.63
CA TYR A 359 -8.87 -18.17 15.19
C TYR A 359 -7.63 -17.86 14.36
N TYR A 360 -6.56 -18.62 14.59
CA TYR A 360 -5.37 -18.61 13.74
C TYR A 360 -5.71 -19.25 12.39
N ARG A 361 -6.14 -18.42 11.43
CA ARG A 361 -6.54 -18.92 10.11
C ARG A 361 -5.33 -19.32 9.29
N VAL A 362 -5.30 -20.58 8.88
CA VAL A 362 -4.43 -21.06 7.81
C VAL A 362 -5.27 -21.13 6.54
N PHE A 363 -4.96 -20.30 5.54
CA PHE A 363 -5.69 -20.36 4.28
C PHE A 363 -5.26 -21.61 3.49
N ASN A 364 -6.22 -22.42 3.05
CA ASN A 364 -5.93 -23.48 2.10
C ASN A 364 -5.78 -22.86 0.70
N PRO A 365 -4.56 -22.87 0.10
CA PRO A 365 -4.30 -22.20 -1.16
C PRO A 365 -5.10 -22.79 -2.33
N ILE A 366 -5.43 -24.08 -2.28
CA ILE A 366 -6.22 -24.77 -3.29
C ILE A 366 -7.67 -24.27 -3.24
N GLU A 367 -8.29 -24.29 -2.06
CA GLU A 367 -9.66 -23.82 -1.88
C GLU A 367 -9.82 -22.32 -2.16
N GLN A 368 -8.79 -21.52 -1.86
CA GLN A 368 -8.78 -20.11 -2.24
C GLN A 368 -8.75 -19.94 -3.76
N GLY A 369 -7.97 -20.76 -4.47
CA GLY A 369 -7.93 -20.79 -5.93
C GLY A 369 -9.30 -21.14 -6.51
N ARG A 370 -9.88 -22.28 -6.11
CA ARG A 370 -11.21 -22.71 -6.57
C ARG A 370 -12.31 -21.68 -6.34
N ARG A 371 -12.24 -20.96 -5.22
CA ARG A 371 -13.27 -19.97 -4.86
C ARG A 371 -13.12 -18.65 -5.62
N PHE A 372 -11.91 -18.17 -5.86
CA PHE A 372 -11.65 -16.82 -6.35
C PHE A 372 -11.07 -16.76 -7.78
N ASP A 373 -10.85 -17.91 -8.38
CA ASP A 373 -10.50 -18.14 -9.78
C ASP A 373 -11.09 -19.48 -10.27
N PRO A 374 -12.42 -19.66 -10.23
CA PRO A 374 -13.05 -20.96 -10.43
C PRO A 374 -12.73 -21.58 -11.78
N GLU A 375 -12.54 -20.76 -12.83
CA GLU A 375 -12.20 -21.21 -14.18
C GLU A 375 -10.67 -21.32 -14.40
N GLY A 376 -9.87 -20.99 -13.39
CA GLY A 376 -8.42 -21.00 -13.52
C GLY A 376 -7.84 -19.95 -14.47
N SER A 377 -8.63 -18.95 -14.84
CA SER A 377 -8.22 -17.93 -15.83
C SER A 377 -7.07 -17.09 -15.32
N TYR A 378 -7.09 -16.72 -14.03
CA TYR A 378 -6.01 -15.98 -13.38
C TYR A 378 -4.74 -16.85 -13.30
N ILE A 379 -4.87 -18.12 -12.86
CA ILE A 379 -3.74 -19.05 -12.80
C ILE A 379 -3.11 -19.19 -14.19
N LYS A 380 -3.88 -19.51 -15.21
CA LYS A 380 -3.39 -19.73 -16.57
C LYS A 380 -2.71 -18.50 -17.18
N LYS A 381 -3.18 -17.30 -16.82
CA LYS A 381 -2.56 -16.03 -17.26
C LYS A 381 -1.12 -15.88 -16.74
N TYR A 382 -0.84 -16.23 -15.47
CA TYR A 382 0.47 -16.03 -14.87
C TYR A 382 1.32 -17.30 -14.76
N VAL A 383 0.71 -18.47 -14.97
CA VAL A 383 1.37 -19.78 -14.97
C VAL A 383 1.05 -20.48 -16.29
N PRO A 384 1.64 -20.04 -17.42
CA PRO A 384 1.34 -20.56 -18.74
C PRO A 384 1.63 -22.05 -18.90
N GLU A 385 2.50 -22.63 -18.05
CA GLU A 385 2.77 -24.07 -17.99
C GLU A 385 1.52 -24.90 -17.68
N LEU A 386 0.49 -24.29 -17.07
CA LEU A 386 -0.79 -24.93 -16.73
C LEU A 386 -1.93 -24.58 -17.69
N ALA A 387 -1.67 -23.85 -18.78
CA ALA A 387 -2.72 -23.36 -19.68
C ALA A 387 -3.48 -24.47 -20.39
N HIS A 388 -2.88 -25.65 -20.55
CA HIS A 388 -3.47 -26.82 -21.20
C HIS A 388 -4.52 -27.56 -20.34
N LEU A 389 -4.51 -27.34 -19.01
CA LEU A 389 -5.39 -28.05 -18.09
C LEU A 389 -6.82 -27.49 -18.11
N ALA A 390 -7.80 -28.32 -17.79
CA ALA A 390 -9.17 -27.89 -17.55
C ALA A 390 -9.31 -27.04 -16.27
N ALA A 391 -10.42 -26.32 -16.14
CA ALA A 391 -10.69 -25.48 -14.96
C ALA A 391 -10.65 -26.27 -13.63
N SER A 392 -11.16 -27.51 -13.64
CA SER A 392 -11.14 -28.38 -12.45
C SER A 392 -9.76 -28.92 -12.09
N GLU A 393 -8.84 -28.96 -13.06
CA GLU A 393 -7.52 -29.60 -12.93
C GLU A 393 -6.43 -28.60 -12.50
N VAL A 394 -6.54 -27.36 -12.97
CA VAL A 394 -5.50 -26.34 -12.81
C VAL A 394 -5.15 -26.00 -11.37
N HIS A 395 -6.06 -26.26 -10.42
CA HIS A 395 -5.84 -25.99 -9.02
C HIS A 395 -5.00 -27.06 -8.28
N GLU A 396 -5.01 -28.31 -8.80
CA GLU A 396 -4.25 -29.45 -8.27
C GLU A 396 -3.62 -30.26 -9.41
N PRO A 397 -2.69 -29.67 -10.18
CA PRO A 397 -2.13 -30.29 -11.37
C PRO A 397 -1.41 -31.62 -11.07
N TRP A 398 -0.86 -31.80 -9.87
CA TRP A 398 -0.20 -33.03 -9.43
C TRP A 398 -1.09 -34.27 -9.36
N LEU A 399 -2.42 -34.12 -9.46
CA LEU A 399 -3.37 -35.23 -9.49
C LEU A 399 -3.58 -35.79 -10.90
N TYR A 400 -3.03 -35.16 -11.92
CA TYR A 400 -3.30 -35.48 -13.33
C TYR A 400 -1.99 -35.90 -14.04
N LEU A 401 -2.10 -36.84 -14.96
CA LEU A 401 -0.95 -37.48 -15.63
C LEU A 401 -0.06 -36.48 -16.36
N ASP A 402 -0.66 -35.48 -17.01
CA ASP A 402 0.02 -34.43 -17.77
C ASP A 402 0.13 -33.09 -17.02
N GLY A 403 -0.33 -33.05 -15.76
CA GLY A 403 -0.42 -31.81 -14.98
C GLY A 403 0.91 -31.09 -14.76
N LEU A 404 2.03 -31.82 -14.74
CA LEU A 404 3.38 -31.25 -14.62
C LEU A 404 4.20 -31.36 -15.91
N SER A 405 3.61 -31.82 -17.02
CA SER A 405 4.31 -32.16 -18.26
C SER A 405 5.02 -30.97 -18.93
N HIS A 406 4.54 -29.73 -18.70
CA HIS A 406 5.11 -28.51 -19.27
C HIS A 406 6.08 -27.78 -18.35
N GLY A 407 6.64 -28.49 -17.35
CA GLY A 407 7.70 -27.98 -16.48
C GLY A 407 7.21 -27.15 -15.28
N TYR A 408 5.92 -27.23 -14.93
CA TYR A 408 5.44 -26.70 -13.68
C TYR A 408 6.03 -27.51 -12.51
N PRO A 409 6.52 -26.89 -11.43
CA PRO A 409 7.21 -27.60 -10.34
C PRO A 409 6.24 -28.42 -9.48
N GLU A 410 6.80 -29.48 -8.85
CA GLU A 410 6.13 -30.19 -7.77
C GLU A 410 5.93 -29.29 -6.55
N ARG A 411 4.99 -29.66 -5.69
CA ARG A 411 4.76 -28.97 -4.40
C ARG A 411 5.98 -29.08 -3.49
N ILE A 412 6.45 -27.94 -2.99
CA ILE A 412 7.59 -27.90 -2.06
C ILE A 412 7.25 -28.31 -0.62
N VAL A 413 5.96 -28.32 -0.25
CA VAL A 413 5.43 -28.75 1.03
C VAL A 413 4.06 -29.39 0.85
N ASP A 414 3.57 -30.16 1.84
CA ASP A 414 2.21 -30.65 1.92
C ASP A 414 1.39 -29.75 2.84
N HIS A 415 0.38 -29.03 2.29
CA HIS A 415 -0.43 -28.06 3.02
C HIS A 415 -1.14 -28.66 4.27
N ALA A 416 -1.62 -29.91 4.21
CA ALA A 416 -2.31 -30.52 5.33
C ALA A 416 -1.35 -30.74 6.51
N THR A 417 -0.14 -31.21 6.23
CA THR A 417 0.92 -31.41 7.20
C THR A 417 1.35 -30.05 7.81
N GLU A 418 1.61 -29.05 6.96
CA GLU A 418 2.09 -27.75 7.42
C GLU A 418 1.04 -26.96 8.20
N ARG A 419 -0.23 -27.16 7.88
CA ARG A 419 -1.34 -26.61 8.69
C ARG A 419 -1.31 -27.13 10.13
N HIS A 420 -1.07 -28.43 10.32
CA HIS A 420 -0.94 -29.01 11.66
C HIS A 420 0.29 -28.46 12.39
N GLU A 421 1.42 -28.38 11.70
CA GLU A 421 2.64 -27.81 12.26
C GLU A 421 2.46 -26.34 12.65
N ALA A 422 1.80 -25.52 11.83
CA ALA A 422 1.51 -24.12 12.16
C ALA A 422 0.70 -23.97 13.46
N LEU A 423 -0.29 -24.87 13.67
CA LEU A 423 -1.10 -24.87 14.88
C LEU A 423 -0.31 -25.38 16.09
N ALA A 424 0.58 -26.35 15.91
CA ALA A 424 1.48 -26.83 16.95
C ALA A 424 2.45 -25.74 17.42
N ARG A 425 3.10 -25.03 16.49
CA ARG A 425 4.00 -23.89 16.80
C ARG A 425 3.25 -22.77 17.52
N LEU A 426 2.01 -22.47 17.13
CA LEU A 426 1.17 -21.51 17.86
C LEU A 426 0.88 -21.95 19.29
N ALA A 427 0.61 -23.26 19.50
CA ALA A 427 0.35 -23.81 20.83
C ALA A 427 1.57 -23.71 21.76
N GLU A 428 2.80 -23.76 21.23
CA GLU A 428 4.04 -23.60 21.98
C GLU A 428 4.19 -22.19 22.59
N LEU A 429 3.49 -21.16 22.04
CA LEU A 429 3.53 -19.80 22.57
C LEU A 429 2.70 -19.63 23.86
N LYS A 430 1.75 -20.53 24.12
CA LYS A 430 0.95 -20.44 25.34
C LYS A 430 1.86 -20.75 26.55
N PRO A 431 1.73 -20.01 27.66
CA PRO A 431 2.40 -20.39 28.90
C PRO A 431 2.03 -21.85 29.23
N ARG A 432 3.02 -22.68 29.54
CA ARG A 432 2.74 -23.97 30.13
C ARG A 432 2.08 -23.71 31.48
N SER A 433 0.81 -24.10 31.61
CA SER A 433 0.02 -24.01 32.84
C SER A 433 0.66 -24.84 33.94
#